data_8d8bc6aa462c47807740761864b99ec0
#
_entry.id   8d8bc6aa462c47807740761864b99ec0
#
_cell.length_a   1.000
_cell.length_b   1.000
_cell.length_c   1.000
_cell.angle_alpha   90.00
_cell.angle_beta   90.00
_cell.angle_gamma   90.00
#
_symmetry.space_group_name_H-M   'P 1'
#
loop_
_entity.id
_entity.type
_entity.pdbx_description
1 polymer ?
#
loop_
_entity_poly.entity_id
_entity_poly.type
_entity_poly.pdbx_seq_one_letter_code
_entity_poly.pdbx_strand_id
1 'polypeptide(L)'
;CALPISHARSMGGSQVFLEEGEKQTVETMIKCIVVASGNDASVAMAEHIAGTESEFVSRMNQKAKELGMNDTKFEDCCGLTDSDGHYTTAADVAKMSRELIERFPQILNYSSIWMEEITHVTQKGSKPFTLTNTNKLIRGYEGCVGLKTGSTSKAKYCVSAVAKKNDLTMLAVVMGAPDYKVRFADAASLFQYGFSSCSIYIDRERDPLPELSVVYGKQDTAELEYAEEFRYLATGGTVIGEVEKTIELPEEVQAPIQKGECAGRVVYKADGEELGSVAILYGADVARAGMWDLFGCTMKQYFLGTA
;
A
#
# COMPACT_ATOMS: atom_id res chain seq x y z
N CYS A 1 -14.85 21.23 -1.40
CA CYS A 1 -16.03 20.97 -0.55
C CYS A 1 -17.06 20.17 -1.34
N ALA A 2 -17.49 19.02 -0.84
CA ALA A 2 -18.63 18.29 -1.40
C ALA A 2 -19.92 18.96 -0.92
N LEU A 3 -20.89 19.11 -1.81
CA LEU A 3 -22.22 19.64 -1.51
C LEU A 3 -23.23 18.51 -1.73
N PRO A 4 -23.78 17.91 -0.66
CA PRO A 4 -24.83 16.92 -0.82
C PRO A 4 -26.05 17.56 -1.50
N ILE A 5 -26.62 16.86 -2.50
CA ILE A 5 -27.87 17.21 -3.13
C ILE A 5 -29.01 16.35 -2.57
N SER A 6 -30.24 16.64 -2.97
CA SER A 6 -31.44 15.98 -2.43
C SER A 6 -31.41 14.46 -2.56
N HIS A 7 -30.80 13.90 -3.60
CA HIS A 7 -30.65 12.46 -3.80
C HIS A 7 -29.80 11.82 -2.70
N ALA A 8 -28.59 12.34 -2.42
CA ALA A 8 -27.73 11.83 -1.35
C ALA A 8 -28.45 11.80 0.01
N ARG A 9 -29.21 12.87 0.34
CA ARG A 9 -30.00 12.96 1.57
C ARG A 9 -31.09 11.89 1.67
N SER A 10 -31.66 11.45 0.53
CA SER A 10 -32.77 10.48 0.51
C SER A 10 -32.32 9.03 0.71
N MET A 11 -31.02 8.76 0.78
CA MET A 11 -30.48 7.40 0.91
C MET A 11 -30.96 6.74 2.20
N GLY A 12 -31.20 5.42 2.11
CA GLY A 12 -31.53 4.58 3.26
C GLY A 12 -30.29 3.90 3.86
N GLY A 13 -30.52 3.00 4.83
CA GLY A 13 -29.48 2.22 5.47
C GLY A 13 -28.62 3.04 6.44
N SER A 14 -27.31 2.79 6.47
CA SER A 14 -26.37 3.54 7.31
C SER A 14 -26.18 4.95 6.78
N GLN A 15 -26.36 5.95 7.63
CA GLN A 15 -26.28 7.36 7.27
C GLN A 15 -25.48 8.15 8.30
N VAL A 16 -24.89 9.24 7.85
CA VAL A 16 -24.34 10.30 8.73
C VAL A 16 -25.25 11.53 8.75
N PHE A 17 -26.43 11.45 8.11
CA PHE A 17 -27.49 12.45 8.09
C PHE A 17 -27.08 13.81 7.53
N LEU A 18 -26.39 13.79 6.37
CA LEU A 18 -26.02 14.99 5.64
C LEU A 18 -27.27 15.81 5.27
N GLU A 19 -27.20 17.12 5.46
CA GLU A 19 -28.26 18.05 5.05
C GLU A 19 -27.94 18.65 3.66
N GLU A 20 -29.00 18.97 2.91
CA GLU A 20 -28.86 19.63 1.62
C GLU A 20 -28.18 21.01 1.76
N GLY A 21 -27.17 21.27 0.94
CA GLY A 21 -26.37 22.50 1.01
C GLY A 21 -25.34 22.54 2.14
N GLU A 22 -25.20 21.48 2.92
CA GLU A 22 -24.16 21.34 3.92
C GLU A 22 -22.77 21.31 3.24
N LYS A 23 -21.78 21.96 3.87
CA LYS A 23 -20.42 21.98 3.37
C LYS A 23 -19.52 21.13 4.24
N GLN A 24 -18.93 20.09 3.65
CA GLN A 24 -17.96 19.22 4.30
C GLN A 24 -16.65 19.17 3.53
N THR A 25 -15.55 18.90 4.21
CA THR A 25 -14.27 18.64 3.54
C THR A 25 -14.29 17.24 2.92
N VAL A 26 -13.48 17.02 1.88
CA VAL A 26 -13.31 15.68 1.29
C VAL A 26 -12.81 14.68 2.35
N GLU A 27 -11.89 15.11 3.21
CA GLU A 27 -11.40 14.29 4.31
C GLU A 27 -12.52 13.84 5.26
N THR A 28 -13.38 14.76 5.70
CA THR A 28 -14.56 14.43 6.54
C THR A 28 -15.47 13.43 5.82
N MET A 29 -15.71 13.63 4.52
CA MET A 29 -16.53 12.72 3.73
C MET A 29 -15.93 11.32 3.63
N ILE A 30 -14.61 11.22 3.45
CA ILE A 30 -13.90 9.91 3.48
C ILE A 30 -14.11 9.24 4.84
N LYS A 31 -13.97 9.96 5.95
CA LYS A 31 -14.24 9.45 7.30
C LYS A 31 -15.70 8.98 7.47
N CYS A 32 -16.66 9.75 6.97
CA CYS A 32 -18.07 9.36 6.98
C CYS A 32 -18.32 8.03 6.25
N ILE A 33 -17.66 7.83 5.11
CA ILE A 33 -17.78 6.61 4.30
C ILE A 33 -17.06 5.42 4.96
N VAL A 34 -15.80 5.62 5.37
CA VAL A 34 -14.95 4.52 5.81
C VAL A 34 -15.28 4.08 7.24
N VAL A 35 -15.51 5.03 8.15
CA VAL A 35 -15.76 4.76 9.58
C VAL A 35 -17.22 4.41 9.82
N ALA A 36 -18.14 5.31 9.47
CA ALA A 36 -19.57 5.14 9.75
C ALA A 36 -20.35 4.42 8.65
N SER A 37 -19.72 4.15 7.50
CA SER A 37 -20.38 3.51 6.35
C SER A 37 -21.59 4.32 5.83
N GLY A 38 -21.48 5.68 5.80
CA GLY A 38 -22.56 6.56 5.37
C GLY A 38 -22.88 6.41 3.88
N ASN A 39 -24.09 5.91 3.56
CA ASN A 39 -24.56 5.79 2.18
C ASN A 39 -24.79 7.16 1.57
N ASP A 40 -25.37 8.10 2.34
CA ASP A 40 -25.53 9.50 1.97
C ASP A 40 -24.21 10.17 1.63
N ALA A 41 -23.17 9.91 2.41
CA ALA A 41 -21.82 10.41 2.14
C ALA A 41 -21.21 9.78 0.88
N SER A 42 -21.46 8.48 0.64
CA SER A 42 -20.99 7.78 -0.56
C SER A 42 -21.60 8.36 -1.84
N VAL A 43 -22.93 8.56 -1.83
CA VAL A 43 -23.64 9.16 -2.98
C VAL A 43 -23.22 10.61 -3.19
N ALA A 44 -23.12 11.42 -2.12
CA ALA A 44 -22.66 12.81 -2.24
C ALA A 44 -21.24 12.92 -2.83
N MET A 45 -20.34 12.01 -2.47
CA MET A 45 -19.00 11.97 -3.07
C MET A 45 -19.02 11.47 -4.51
N ALA A 46 -19.85 10.50 -4.84
CA ALA A 46 -20.03 10.03 -6.21
C ALA A 46 -20.51 11.16 -7.13
N GLU A 47 -21.52 11.90 -6.72
CA GLU A 47 -22.05 13.06 -7.43
C GLU A 47 -21.03 14.19 -7.55
N HIS A 48 -20.28 14.45 -6.48
CA HIS A 48 -19.20 15.47 -6.50
C HIS A 48 -18.09 15.14 -7.50
N ILE A 49 -17.72 13.86 -7.62
CA ILE A 49 -16.58 13.41 -8.47
C ILE A 49 -17.03 13.27 -9.94
N ALA A 50 -18.24 12.78 -10.18
CA ALA A 50 -18.69 12.38 -11.50
C ALA A 50 -19.92 13.14 -12.03
N GLY A 51 -20.50 14.03 -11.23
CA GLY A 51 -21.70 14.78 -11.55
C GLY A 51 -22.99 14.02 -11.27
N THR A 52 -23.00 12.69 -11.43
CA THR A 52 -24.12 11.80 -11.10
C THR A 52 -23.61 10.48 -10.52
N GLU A 53 -24.45 9.81 -9.71
CA GLU A 53 -24.12 8.46 -9.21
C GLU A 53 -23.94 7.46 -10.37
N SER A 54 -24.79 7.52 -11.39
CA SER A 54 -24.70 6.63 -12.56
C SER A 54 -23.36 6.74 -13.29
N GLU A 55 -22.85 7.96 -13.49
CA GLU A 55 -21.54 8.18 -14.11
C GLU A 55 -20.42 7.66 -13.18
N PHE A 56 -20.55 7.85 -11.88
CA PHE A 56 -19.59 7.29 -10.92
C PHE A 56 -19.57 5.76 -10.95
N VAL A 57 -20.73 5.11 -11.00
CA VAL A 57 -20.84 3.65 -11.13
C VAL A 57 -20.22 3.16 -12.43
N SER A 58 -20.36 3.91 -13.54
CA SER A 58 -19.66 3.60 -14.79
C SER A 58 -18.15 3.61 -14.62
N ARG A 59 -17.58 4.59 -13.89
CA ARG A 59 -16.16 4.65 -13.53
C ARG A 59 -15.74 3.53 -12.59
N MET A 60 -16.60 3.15 -11.63
CA MET A 60 -16.34 1.99 -10.76
C MET A 60 -16.20 0.70 -11.58
N ASN A 61 -17.11 0.46 -12.52
CA ASN A 61 -17.06 -0.71 -13.40
C ASN A 61 -15.87 -0.69 -14.35
N GLN A 62 -15.48 0.49 -14.86
CA GLN A 62 -14.26 0.63 -15.64
C GLN A 62 -13.03 0.29 -14.78
N LYS A 63 -12.95 0.82 -13.56
CA LYS A 63 -11.84 0.54 -12.64
C LYS A 63 -11.77 -0.94 -12.28
N ALA A 64 -12.91 -1.59 -12.05
CA ALA A 64 -12.96 -3.03 -11.80
C ALA A 64 -12.32 -3.83 -12.94
N LYS A 65 -12.61 -3.47 -14.20
CA LYS A 65 -11.98 -4.10 -15.37
C LYS A 65 -10.48 -3.85 -15.43
N GLU A 66 -10.03 -2.63 -15.18
CA GLU A 66 -8.59 -2.27 -15.12
C GLU A 66 -7.82 -3.09 -14.06
N LEU A 67 -8.48 -3.41 -12.95
CA LEU A 67 -7.92 -4.22 -11.86
C LEU A 67 -8.04 -5.74 -12.10
N GLY A 68 -8.64 -6.16 -13.21
CA GLY A 68 -8.88 -7.58 -13.49
C GLY A 68 -9.91 -8.22 -12.56
N MET A 69 -10.90 -7.43 -12.08
CA MET A 69 -12.03 -7.91 -11.29
C MET A 69 -13.13 -8.43 -12.22
N ASN A 70 -12.88 -9.61 -12.81
CA ASN A 70 -13.71 -10.14 -13.91
C ASN A 70 -15.09 -10.64 -13.45
N ASP A 71 -15.24 -10.93 -12.16
CA ASP A 71 -16.47 -11.43 -11.55
C ASP A 71 -17.14 -10.35 -10.68
N THR A 72 -17.02 -9.08 -11.11
CA THR A 72 -17.56 -7.93 -10.39
C THR A 72 -18.34 -7.01 -11.32
N LYS A 73 -19.54 -6.61 -10.87
CA LYS A 73 -20.34 -5.56 -11.49
C LYS A 73 -21.02 -4.71 -10.42
N PHE A 74 -20.88 -3.42 -10.52
CA PHE A 74 -21.53 -2.44 -9.66
C PHE A 74 -22.76 -1.83 -10.35
N GLU A 75 -23.84 -1.65 -9.60
CA GLU A 75 -25.06 -0.97 -10.05
C GLU A 75 -25.42 0.27 -9.21
N ASP A 76 -24.84 0.37 -8.00
CA ASP A 76 -24.84 1.58 -7.19
C ASP A 76 -23.47 1.82 -6.54
N CYS A 77 -23.27 2.98 -5.91
CA CYS A 77 -21.98 3.36 -5.31
C CYS A 77 -21.86 3.01 -3.82
N CYS A 78 -22.93 2.57 -3.16
CA CYS A 78 -22.96 2.32 -1.71
C CYS A 78 -23.30 0.87 -1.33
N GLY A 79 -23.74 0.04 -2.29
CA GLY A 79 -24.07 -1.36 -2.07
C GLY A 79 -25.44 -1.59 -1.43
N LEU A 80 -26.39 -0.70 -1.67
CA LEU A 80 -27.72 -0.78 -1.08
C LEU A 80 -28.73 -1.51 -1.96
N THR A 81 -28.45 -1.69 -3.24
CA THR A 81 -29.33 -2.38 -4.18
C THR A 81 -29.49 -3.87 -3.87
N ASP A 82 -30.69 -4.39 -4.03
CA ASP A 82 -30.99 -5.83 -3.94
C ASP A 82 -30.98 -6.53 -5.32
N SER A 83 -30.47 -5.86 -6.36
CA SER A 83 -30.36 -6.40 -7.73
C SER A 83 -29.41 -7.60 -7.80
N ASP A 84 -29.75 -8.59 -8.64
CA ASP A 84 -28.85 -9.69 -8.99
C ASP A 84 -27.68 -9.24 -9.89
N GLY A 85 -27.82 -8.08 -10.51
CA GLY A 85 -26.80 -7.47 -11.34
C GLY A 85 -25.65 -6.82 -10.55
N HIS A 86 -25.80 -6.65 -9.22
CA HIS A 86 -24.78 -6.11 -8.34
C HIS A 86 -24.07 -7.24 -7.60
N TYR A 87 -22.91 -7.64 -8.07
CA TYR A 87 -22.18 -8.79 -7.54
C TYR A 87 -20.66 -8.59 -7.55
N THR A 88 -20.00 -9.38 -6.72
CA THR A 88 -18.54 -9.47 -6.66
C THR A 88 -18.12 -10.79 -6.04
N THR A 89 -16.81 -11.04 -5.96
CA THR A 89 -16.20 -12.18 -5.26
C THR A 89 -15.22 -11.71 -4.19
N ALA A 90 -14.90 -12.59 -3.24
CA ALA A 90 -13.88 -12.30 -2.24
C ALA A 90 -12.51 -12.01 -2.88
N ALA A 91 -12.16 -12.72 -3.95
CA ALA A 91 -10.92 -12.52 -4.71
C ALA A 91 -10.87 -11.13 -5.36
N ASP A 92 -11.96 -10.68 -5.97
CA ASP A 92 -12.01 -9.36 -6.61
C ASP A 92 -11.99 -8.23 -5.57
N VAL A 93 -12.71 -8.40 -4.44
CA VAL A 93 -12.61 -7.45 -3.33
C VAL A 93 -11.19 -7.39 -2.76
N ALA A 94 -10.47 -8.51 -2.70
CA ALA A 94 -9.07 -8.53 -2.29
C ALA A 94 -8.17 -7.76 -3.25
N LYS A 95 -8.34 -7.92 -4.58
CA LYS A 95 -7.60 -7.15 -5.60
C LYS A 95 -7.80 -5.65 -5.41
N MET A 96 -9.07 -5.22 -5.31
CA MET A 96 -9.42 -3.81 -5.11
C MET A 96 -8.84 -3.25 -3.80
N SER A 97 -8.96 -4.02 -2.71
CA SER A 97 -8.46 -3.61 -1.40
C SER A 97 -6.94 -3.50 -1.39
N ARG A 98 -6.24 -4.44 -2.03
CA ARG A 98 -4.78 -4.40 -2.18
C ARG A 98 -4.34 -3.16 -2.96
N GLU A 99 -4.91 -2.92 -4.12
CA GLU A 99 -4.63 -1.72 -4.94
C GLU A 99 -4.85 -0.43 -4.14
N LEU A 100 -5.93 -0.36 -3.36
CA LEU A 100 -6.22 0.80 -2.53
C LEU A 100 -5.16 1.06 -1.47
N ILE A 101 -4.72 0.03 -0.74
CA ILE A 101 -3.73 0.20 0.32
C ILE A 101 -2.29 0.39 -0.20
N GLU A 102 -1.96 -0.17 -1.37
CA GLU A 102 -0.65 0.02 -2.02
C GLU A 102 -0.50 1.43 -2.59
N ARG A 103 -1.53 1.92 -3.32
CA ARG A 103 -1.47 3.25 -3.96
C ARG A 103 -1.81 4.41 -3.03
N PHE A 104 -2.67 4.17 -2.05
CA PHE A 104 -3.19 5.19 -1.14
C PHE A 104 -3.10 4.71 0.31
N PRO A 105 -1.88 4.43 0.84
CA PRO A 105 -1.70 3.85 2.17
C PRO A 105 -2.30 4.71 3.30
N GLN A 106 -2.49 6.01 3.07
CA GLN A 106 -3.14 6.92 4.00
C GLN A 106 -4.60 6.54 4.31
N ILE A 107 -5.26 5.71 3.50
CA ILE A 107 -6.61 5.22 3.78
C ILE A 107 -6.66 4.46 5.12
N LEU A 108 -5.55 3.81 5.50
CA LEU A 108 -5.44 3.09 6.75
C LEU A 108 -5.47 4.03 7.98
N ASN A 109 -5.08 5.30 7.83
CA ASN A 109 -5.19 6.29 8.90
C ASN A 109 -6.67 6.59 9.22
N TYR A 110 -7.53 6.56 8.21
CA TYR A 110 -8.97 6.76 8.39
C TYR A 110 -9.69 5.49 8.82
N SER A 111 -9.38 4.35 8.19
CA SER A 111 -10.06 3.08 8.48
C SER A 111 -9.74 2.52 9.87
N SER A 112 -8.64 2.92 10.49
CA SER A 112 -8.26 2.55 11.86
C SER A 112 -8.95 3.39 12.95
N ILE A 113 -9.61 4.49 12.60
CA ILE A 113 -10.36 5.32 13.55
C ILE A 113 -11.49 4.49 14.13
N TRP A 114 -11.57 4.37 15.47
CA TRP A 114 -12.67 3.71 16.14
C TRP A 114 -13.89 4.62 16.29
N MET A 115 -13.67 5.82 16.79
CA MET A 115 -14.69 6.86 16.96
C MET A 115 -14.06 8.23 16.72
N GLU A 116 -14.80 9.09 16.03
CA GLU A 116 -14.40 10.49 15.82
C GLU A 116 -15.64 11.37 15.75
N GLU A 117 -15.55 12.58 16.30
CA GLU A 117 -16.60 13.57 16.20
C GLU A 117 -16.40 14.46 14.98
N ILE A 118 -17.42 14.61 14.16
CA ILE A 118 -17.49 15.60 13.09
C ILE A 118 -18.52 16.66 13.41
N THR A 119 -18.47 17.77 12.70
CA THR A 119 -19.45 18.84 12.86
C THR A 119 -20.22 19.04 11.56
N HIS A 120 -21.55 18.86 11.63
CA HIS A 120 -22.44 19.30 10.55
C HIS A 120 -22.56 20.81 10.58
N VAL A 121 -22.22 21.45 9.47
CA VAL A 121 -22.33 22.90 9.30
C VAL A 121 -23.40 23.19 8.26
N THR A 122 -24.59 23.56 8.74
CA THR A 122 -25.77 23.83 7.91
C THR A 122 -26.22 25.28 8.03
N GLN A 123 -27.18 25.68 7.23
CA GLN A 123 -27.82 27.00 7.36
C GLN A 123 -28.53 27.21 8.69
N LYS A 124 -28.87 26.12 9.40
CA LYS A 124 -29.57 26.14 10.71
C LYS A 124 -28.60 26.18 11.89
N GLY A 125 -27.30 26.17 11.65
CA GLY A 125 -26.26 26.15 12.67
C GLY A 125 -25.37 24.91 12.59
N SER A 126 -24.56 24.70 13.63
CA SER A 126 -23.61 23.62 13.73
C SER A 126 -24.04 22.59 14.78
N LYS A 127 -23.88 21.29 14.45
CA LYS A 127 -24.18 20.18 15.37
C LYS A 127 -23.05 19.14 15.32
N PRO A 128 -22.59 18.64 16.49
CA PRO A 128 -21.66 17.52 16.52
C PRO A 128 -22.36 16.22 16.13
N PHE A 129 -21.61 15.33 15.49
CA PHE A 129 -22.05 13.98 15.17
C PHE A 129 -20.88 13.00 15.34
N THR A 130 -21.11 11.91 16.06
CA THR A 130 -20.05 10.91 16.33
C THR A 130 -20.09 9.81 15.30
N LEU A 131 -19.01 9.69 14.54
CA LEU A 131 -18.74 8.53 13.69
C LEU A 131 -18.29 7.37 14.57
N THR A 132 -18.83 6.18 14.33
CA THR A 132 -18.39 4.94 15.01
C THR A 132 -18.06 3.89 13.97
N ASN A 133 -16.89 3.27 14.11
CA ASN A 133 -16.42 2.27 13.14
C ASN A 133 -17.28 1.00 13.20
N THR A 134 -17.71 0.57 12.03
CA THR A 134 -18.49 -0.65 11.85
C THR A 134 -17.61 -1.91 11.90
N ASN A 135 -16.29 -1.77 11.71
CA ASN A 135 -15.32 -2.86 11.79
C ASN A 135 -14.86 -3.09 13.25
N LYS A 136 -15.45 -4.07 13.90
CA LYS A 136 -15.13 -4.43 15.29
C LYS A 136 -13.72 -4.99 15.47
N LEU A 137 -13.04 -5.45 14.42
CA LEU A 137 -11.67 -5.94 14.50
C LEU A 137 -10.67 -4.82 14.85
N ILE A 138 -10.99 -3.56 14.61
CA ILE A 138 -10.16 -2.41 15.02
C ILE A 138 -9.86 -2.43 16.53
N ARG A 139 -10.79 -2.92 17.35
CA ARG A 139 -10.60 -3.11 18.80
C ARG A 139 -10.47 -4.56 19.23
N GLY A 140 -10.90 -5.49 18.39
CA GLY A 140 -10.99 -6.91 18.72
C GLY A 140 -9.81 -7.76 18.24
N TYR A 141 -8.95 -7.22 17.36
CA TYR A 141 -7.80 -7.94 16.82
C TYR A 141 -6.57 -7.02 16.81
N GLU A 142 -5.52 -7.42 17.53
CA GLU A 142 -4.29 -6.65 17.62
C GLU A 142 -3.64 -6.47 16.23
N GLY A 143 -3.28 -5.23 15.91
CA GLY A 143 -2.70 -4.87 14.62
C GLY A 143 -3.73 -4.63 13.50
N CYS A 144 -5.04 -4.79 13.73
CA CYS A 144 -6.05 -4.45 12.73
C CYS A 144 -6.11 -2.93 12.49
N VAL A 145 -5.95 -2.52 11.22
CA VAL A 145 -5.92 -1.11 10.78
C VAL A 145 -6.99 -0.77 9.74
N GLY A 146 -7.87 -1.70 9.42
CA GLY A 146 -8.95 -1.45 8.44
C GLY A 146 -9.64 -2.75 8.03
N LEU A 147 -10.42 -2.79 6.94
CA LEU A 147 -10.65 -1.69 5.99
C LEU A 147 -12.13 -1.29 6.02
N LYS A 148 -13.02 -2.19 5.53
CA LYS A 148 -14.45 -1.89 5.36
C LYS A 148 -15.34 -3.10 5.60
N THR A 149 -16.50 -2.87 6.20
CA THR A 149 -17.58 -3.86 6.35
C THR A 149 -18.74 -3.55 5.43
N GLY A 150 -19.53 -4.55 5.09
CA GLY A 150 -20.80 -4.42 4.41
C GLY A 150 -21.82 -5.43 4.92
N SER A 151 -23.10 -5.11 4.81
CA SER A 151 -24.17 -6.08 5.05
C SER A 151 -25.46 -5.64 4.38
N THR A 152 -26.10 -6.58 3.68
CA THR A 152 -27.47 -6.48 3.17
C THR A 152 -28.20 -7.78 3.46
N SER A 153 -29.51 -7.80 3.28
CA SER A 153 -30.31 -9.04 3.38
C SER A 153 -29.78 -10.14 2.45
N LYS A 154 -29.30 -9.76 1.26
CA LYS A 154 -28.82 -10.65 0.20
C LYS A 154 -27.34 -11.02 0.38
N ALA A 155 -26.48 -10.05 0.56
CA ALA A 155 -25.04 -10.26 0.70
C ALA A 155 -24.63 -10.83 2.07
N LYS A 156 -25.54 -10.86 3.04
CA LYS A 156 -25.26 -11.24 4.41
C LYS A 156 -24.18 -10.32 5.02
N TYR A 157 -23.26 -10.87 5.80
CA TYR A 157 -22.24 -10.08 6.49
C TYR A 157 -20.87 -10.25 5.80
N CYS A 158 -20.31 -9.13 5.36
CA CYS A 158 -19.04 -9.09 4.64
C CYS A 158 -18.03 -8.19 5.34
N VAL A 159 -16.76 -8.51 5.18
CA VAL A 159 -15.66 -7.66 5.63
C VAL A 159 -14.42 -7.83 4.73
N SER A 160 -13.84 -6.71 4.35
CA SER A 160 -12.45 -6.62 3.92
C SER A 160 -11.66 -6.04 5.07
N ALA A 161 -10.75 -6.80 5.65
CA ALA A 161 -9.99 -6.41 6.83
C ALA A 161 -8.49 -6.41 6.54
N VAL A 162 -7.76 -5.47 7.16
CA VAL A 162 -6.30 -5.33 7.05
C VAL A 162 -5.69 -5.33 8.43
N ALA A 163 -4.66 -6.15 8.62
CA ALA A 163 -3.88 -6.17 9.85
C ALA A 163 -2.38 -6.09 9.55
N LYS A 164 -1.62 -5.45 10.44
CA LYS A 164 -0.17 -5.30 10.36
C LYS A 164 0.48 -5.91 11.59
N LYS A 165 1.46 -6.78 11.37
CA LYS A 165 2.25 -7.41 12.43
C LYS A 165 3.59 -7.87 11.86
N ASN A 166 4.69 -7.61 12.60
CA ASN A 166 6.04 -8.08 12.24
C ASN A 166 6.42 -7.74 10.79
N ASP A 167 6.24 -6.47 10.39
CA ASP A 167 6.52 -5.96 9.04
C ASP A 167 5.65 -6.59 7.92
N LEU A 168 4.74 -7.49 8.27
CA LEU A 168 3.76 -8.05 7.34
C LEU A 168 2.46 -7.25 7.38
N THR A 169 1.88 -7.03 6.20
CA THR A 169 0.52 -6.52 6.04
C THR A 169 -0.33 -7.63 5.43
N MET A 170 -1.35 -8.07 6.17
CA MET A 170 -2.28 -9.11 5.74
C MET A 170 -3.64 -8.50 5.41
N LEU A 171 -4.22 -8.99 4.32
CA LEU A 171 -5.57 -8.66 3.89
C LEU A 171 -6.43 -9.94 3.97
N ALA A 172 -7.54 -9.87 4.69
CA ALA A 172 -8.53 -10.93 4.78
C ALA A 172 -9.88 -10.44 4.28
N VAL A 173 -10.50 -11.18 3.37
CA VAL A 173 -11.83 -10.88 2.83
C VAL A 173 -12.78 -12.03 3.14
N VAL A 174 -13.86 -11.72 3.82
CA VAL A 174 -14.95 -12.65 4.14
C VAL A 174 -16.24 -12.11 3.53
N MET A 175 -16.93 -12.95 2.76
CA MET A 175 -18.18 -12.61 2.09
C MET A 175 -19.27 -13.59 2.50
N GLY A 176 -20.49 -13.09 2.67
CA GLY A 176 -21.68 -13.94 2.88
C GLY A 176 -21.73 -14.67 4.23
N ALA A 177 -21.03 -14.19 5.27
CA ALA A 177 -21.12 -14.81 6.59
C ALA A 177 -22.55 -14.76 7.16
N PRO A 178 -22.98 -15.79 7.91
CA PRO A 178 -24.37 -15.90 8.39
C PRO A 178 -24.75 -14.83 9.41
N ASP A 179 -23.77 -14.32 10.19
CA ASP A 179 -23.98 -13.24 11.15
C ASP A 179 -22.73 -12.36 11.30
N TYR A 180 -22.89 -11.25 12.00
CA TYR A 180 -21.82 -10.26 12.17
C TYR A 180 -20.63 -10.77 13.01
N LYS A 181 -20.81 -11.73 13.93
CA LYS A 181 -19.76 -12.27 14.77
C LYS A 181 -18.89 -13.23 13.96
N VAL A 182 -19.54 -14.08 13.15
CA VAL A 182 -18.87 -15.07 12.30
C VAL A 182 -17.92 -14.37 11.31
N ARG A 183 -18.36 -13.29 10.61
CA ARG A 183 -17.44 -12.60 9.68
C ARG A 183 -16.15 -12.09 10.35
N PHE A 184 -16.24 -11.65 11.60
CA PHE A 184 -15.06 -11.18 12.33
C PHE A 184 -14.21 -12.34 12.86
N ALA A 185 -14.84 -13.42 13.33
CA ALA A 185 -14.13 -14.62 13.75
C ALA A 185 -13.38 -15.27 12.58
N ASP A 186 -14.01 -15.38 11.42
CA ASP A 186 -13.39 -15.92 10.22
C ASP A 186 -12.23 -15.05 9.74
N ALA A 187 -12.41 -13.73 9.70
CA ALA A 187 -11.33 -12.81 9.34
C ALA A 187 -10.14 -12.89 10.33
N ALA A 188 -10.40 -13.00 11.64
CA ALA A 188 -9.37 -13.20 12.65
C ALA A 188 -8.62 -14.53 12.45
N SER A 189 -9.35 -15.62 12.12
CA SER A 189 -8.75 -16.92 11.82
C SER A 189 -7.87 -16.88 10.57
N LEU A 190 -8.31 -16.17 9.52
CA LEU A 190 -7.51 -15.95 8.32
C LEU A 190 -6.24 -15.16 8.61
N PHE A 191 -6.30 -14.11 9.43
CA PHE A 191 -5.12 -13.39 9.88
C PHE A 191 -4.17 -14.28 10.68
N GLN A 192 -4.69 -15.06 11.62
CA GLN A 192 -3.86 -15.98 12.41
C GLN A 192 -3.17 -17.00 11.49
N TYR A 193 -3.88 -17.59 10.54
CA TYR A 193 -3.31 -18.47 9.54
C TYR A 193 -2.22 -17.76 8.70
N GLY A 194 -2.51 -16.59 8.15
CA GLY A 194 -1.55 -15.83 7.34
C GLY A 194 -0.28 -15.48 8.11
N PHE A 195 -0.41 -14.90 9.32
CA PHE A 195 0.75 -14.53 10.13
C PHE A 195 1.54 -15.72 10.69
N SER A 196 0.91 -16.89 10.86
CA SER A 196 1.62 -18.10 11.26
C SER A 196 2.27 -18.83 10.08
N SER A 197 1.77 -18.62 8.87
CA SER A 197 2.25 -19.28 7.66
C SER A 197 3.23 -18.44 6.85
N CYS A 198 3.46 -17.19 7.22
CA CYS A 198 4.35 -16.28 6.51
C CYS A 198 5.38 -15.69 7.47
N SER A 199 6.61 -15.55 6.99
CA SER A 199 7.68 -14.79 7.64
C SER A 199 8.35 -13.87 6.63
N ILE A 200 8.91 -12.76 7.09
CA ILE A 200 9.61 -11.81 6.23
C ILE A 200 11.01 -11.58 6.77
N TYR A 201 12.00 -11.69 5.89
CA TYR A 201 13.35 -11.22 6.12
C TYR A 201 13.50 -9.84 5.49
N ILE A 202 14.08 -8.90 6.25
CA ILE A 202 14.39 -7.55 5.78
C ILE A 202 15.84 -7.26 6.18
N ASP A 203 16.67 -6.96 5.19
CA ASP A 203 18.06 -6.59 5.44
C ASP A 203 18.16 -5.12 5.89
N ARG A 204 18.00 -4.90 7.18
CA ARG A 204 18.09 -3.56 7.81
C ARG A 204 19.52 -3.14 8.11
N GLU A 205 20.40 -4.10 8.33
CA GLU A 205 21.81 -3.88 8.63
C GLU A 205 22.64 -4.25 7.40
N ARG A 206 22.80 -3.26 6.52
CA ARG A 206 23.57 -3.43 5.27
C ARG A 206 25.06 -3.47 5.58
N ASP A 207 25.74 -4.45 5.03
CA ASP A 207 27.19 -4.51 5.10
C ASP A 207 27.81 -3.35 4.32
N PRO A 208 28.95 -2.79 4.77
CA PRO A 208 29.64 -1.76 4.00
C PRO A 208 30.08 -2.36 2.65
N LEU A 209 29.82 -1.61 1.56
CA LEU A 209 30.27 -2.01 0.23
C LEU A 209 31.79 -1.83 0.14
N PRO A 210 32.53 -2.74 -0.52
CA PRO A 210 33.95 -2.61 -0.71
C PRO A 210 34.28 -1.45 -1.67
N GLU A 211 35.49 -0.95 -1.60
CA GLU A 211 35.99 0.00 -2.60
C GLU A 211 36.15 -0.70 -3.97
N LEU A 212 35.66 -0.03 -5.02
CA LEU A 212 35.78 -0.50 -6.39
C LEU A 212 36.73 0.42 -7.16
N SER A 213 37.85 -0.16 -7.63
CA SER A 213 38.86 0.57 -8.38
C SER A 213 38.37 1.04 -9.74
N VAL A 214 38.71 2.28 -10.11
CA VAL A 214 38.37 2.86 -11.41
C VAL A 214 39.61 3.10 -12.25
N VAL A 215 39.67 2.42 -13.40
CA VAL A 215 40.76 2.57 -14.37
C VAL A 215 40.44 3.73 -15.32
N TYR A 216 41.42 4.55 -15.58
CA TYR A 216 41.32 5.76 -16.44
C TYR A 216 40.28 6.80 -15.96
N GLY A 217 39.93 6.77 -14.69
CA GLY A 217 39.02 7.75 -14.07
C GLY A 217 39.77 8.99 -13.56
N LYS A 218 39.05 10.09 -13.37
CA LYS A 218 39.57 11.23 -12.59
C LYS A 218 39.61 10.94 -11.09
N GLN A 219 38.88 9.91 -10.65
CA GLN A 219 38.87 9.37 -9.30
C GLN A 219 39.36 7.92 -9.36
N ASP A 220 40.08 7.50 -8.36
CA ASP A 220 40.71 6.16 -8.31
C ASP A 220 39.72 5.09 -7.84
N THR A 221 38.62 5.50 -7.18
CA THR A 221 37.55 4.63 -6.67
C THR A 221 36.18 5.14 -7.05
N ALA A 222 35.22 4.23 -7.20
CA ALA A 222 33.82 4.52 -7.42
C ALA A 222 33.06 4.52 -6.09
N GLU A 223 32.16 5.47 -5.90
CA GLU A 223 31.17 5.45 -4.85
C GLU A 223 30.10 4.43 -5.21
N LEU A 224 29.73 3.58 -4.25
CA LEU A 224 28.74 2.51 -4.45
C LEU A 224 27.57 2.67 -3.47
N GLU A 225 26.37 2.36 -3.94
CA GLU A 225 25.16 2.36 -3.12
C GLU A 225 24.26 1.17 -3.45
N TYR A 226 23.51 0.70 -2.45
CA TYR A 226 22.48 -0.31 -2.67
C TYR A 226 21.27 0.31 -3.38
N ALA A 227 20.75 -0.34 -4.43
CA ALA A 227 19.59 0.15 -5.17
C ALA A 227 18.33 0.23 -4.31
N GLU A 228 18.15 -0.77 -3.43
CA GLU A 228 16.97 -0.87 -2.57
C GLU A 228 17.24 -1.71 -1.31
N GLU A 229 16.26 -1.80 -0.42
CA GLU A 229 16.30 -2.69 0.73
C GLU A 229 15.89 -4.11 0.29
N PHE A 230 16.67 -5.12 0.63
CA PHE A 230 16.29 -6.51 0.35
C PHE A 230 15.17 -6.96 1.28
N ARG A 231 14.14 -7.53 0.66
CA ARG A 231 12.99 -8.11 1.37
C ARG A 231 12.64 -9.46 0.74
N TYR A 232 12.50 -10.46 1.59
CA TYR A 232 12.10 -11.80 1.15
C TYR A 232 10.92 -12.29 1.99
N LEU A 233 9.83 -12.67 1.32
CA LEU A 233 8.63 -13.23 1.95
C LEU A 233 8.64 -14.75 1.82
N ALA A 234 8.82 -15.46 2.92
CA ALA A 234 8.61 -16.90 2.99
C ALA A 234 7.14 -17.21 3.31
N THR A 235 6.58 -18.19 2.63
CA THR A 235 5.19 -18.65 2.76
C THR A 235 5.13 -20.14 3.12
N GLY A 236 3.94 -20.65 3.47
CA GLY A 236 3.74 -22.07 3.75
C GLY A 236 4.36 -22.55 5.06
N GLY A 237 4.64 -21.65 6.00
CA GLY A 237 5.26 -21.98 7.28
C GLY A 237 6.77 -22.21 7.22
N THR A 238 7.42 -21.87 6.09
CA THR A 238 8.87 -21.94 5.95
C THR A 238 9.53 -20.95 6.91
N VAL A 239 10.43 -21.46 7.75
CA VAL A 239 11.28 -20.63 8.60
C VAL A 239 12.52 -20.24 7.78
N ILE A 240 12.79 -18.94 7.70
CA ILE A 240 14.00 -18.44 7.05
C ILE A 240 15.17 -18.70 8.00
N GLY A 241 16.13 -19.50 7.54
CA GLY A 241 17.37 -19.78 8.28
C GLY A 241 18.30 -18.56 8.38
N GLU A 242 19.56 -18.81 8.73
CA GLU A 242 20.58 -17.76 8.70
C GLU A 242 20.79 -17.31 7.24
N VAL A 243 20.71 -15.99 7.01
CA VAL A 243 20.86 -15.44 5.65
C VAL A 243 22.30 -15.02 5.43
N GLU A 244 22.94 -15.68 4.49
CA GLU A 244 24.29 -15.36 4.01
C GLU A 244 24.21 -14.31 2.91
N LYS A 245 25.13 -13.34 2.93
CA LYS A 245 25.23 -12.28 1.91
C LYS A 245 26.54 -12.44 1.15
N THR A 246 26.46 -12.37 -0.16
CA THR A 246 27.62 -12.40 -1.04
C THR A 246 27.59 -11.18 -1.96
N ILE A 247 28.64 -10.36 -1.90
CA ILE A 247 28.80 -9.19 -2.78
C ILE A 247 29.49 -9.66 -4.05
N GLU A 248 28.85 -9.49 -5.19
CA GLU A 248 29.39 -9.76 -6.52
C GLU A 248 29.68 -8.43 -7.23
N LEU A 249 30.94 -8.06 -7.29
CA LEU A 249 31.48 -6.88 -7.99
C LEU A 249 32.66 -7.29 -8.91
N PRO A 250 32.91 -6.56 -9.99
CA PRO A 250 34.15 -6.73 -10.75
C PRO A 250 35.34 -6.25 -9.90
N GLU A 251 36.53 -6.74 -10.20
CA GLU A 251 37.76 -6.31 -9.52
C GLU A 251 38.09 -4.84 -9.81
N GLU A 252 37.78 -4.37 -11.02
CA GLU A 252 37.99 -2.99 -11.47
C GLU A 252 36.93 -2.60 -12.53
N VAL A 253 36.76 -1.31 -12.74
CA VAL A 253 35.85 -0.75 -13.75
C VAL A 253 36.55 0.38 -14.52
N GLN A 254 36.20 0.57 -15.79
CA GLN A 254 36.76 1.62 -16.62
C GLN A 254 35.85 2.86 -16.68
N ALA A 255 36.44 4.04 -16.48
CA ALA A 255 35.74 5.29 -16.71
C ALA A 255 35.49 5.55 -18.22
N PRO A 256 34.42 6.25 -18.61
CA PRO A 256 33.47 6.97 -17.71
C PRO A 256 32.44 6.06 -17.07
N ILE A 257 31.99 6.43 -15.87
CA ILE A 257 30.93 5.78 -15.11
C ILE A 257 29.82 6.80 -14.92
N GLN A 258 28.56 6.37 -15.02
CA GLN A 258 27.40 7.23 -14.76
C GLN A 258 26.71 6.81 -13.45
N LYS A 259 26.33 7.82 -12.68
CA LYS A 259 25.52 7.61 -11.47
C LYS A 259 24.26 6.83 -11.79
N GLY A 260 23.92 5.83 -10.95
CA GLY A 260 22.73 4.99 -11.10
C GLY A 260 22.89 3.80 -12.05
N GLU A 261 24.02 3.67 -12.78
CA GLU A 261 24.33 2.44 -13.51
C GLU A 261 24.68 1.30 -12.56
N CYS A 262 24.41 0.07 -12.97
CA CYS A 262 24.64 -1.12 -12.17
C CYS A 262 26.15 -1.45 -12.14
N ALA A 263 26.72 -1.49 -10.94
CA ALA A 263 28.11 -1.90 -10.69
C ALA A 263 28.22 -3.41 -10.39
N GLY A 264 27.19 -4.01 -9.80
CA GLY A 264 27.14 -5.39 -9.38
C GLY A 264 25.90 -5.70 -8.58
N ARG A 265 25.97 -6.72 -7.74
CA ARG A 265 24.81 -7.12 -6.91
C ARG A 265 25.25 -7.74 -5.59
N VAL A 266 24.34 -7.71 -4.61
CA VAL A 266 24.41 -8.53 -3.40
C VAL A 266 23.44 -9.68 -3.54
N VAL A 267 23.91 -10.91 -3.40
CA VAL A 267 23.12 -12.14 -3.45
C VAL A 267 22.85 -12.60 -2.02
N TYR A 268 21.60 -12.88 -1.73
CA TYR A 268 21.12 -13.38 -0.43
C TYR A 268 20.79 -14.87 -0.55
N LYS A 269 21.33 -15.68 0.34
CA LYS A 269 21.10 -17.13 0.39
C LYS A 269 20.71 -17.57 1.80
N ALA A 270 19.84 -18.56 1.90
CA ALA A 270 19.56 -19.27 3.14
C ALA A 270 19.55 -20.77 2.87
N ASP A 271 20.14 -21.56 3.77
CA ASP A 271 20.24 -23.03 3.64
C ASP A 271 20.78 -23.50 2.27
N GLY A 272 21.64 -22.68 1.64
CA GLY A 272 22.25 -22.94 0.34
C GLY A 272 21.38 -22.57 -0.88
N GLU A 273 20.14 -22.12 -0.68
CA GLU A 273 19.24 -21.64 -1.74
C GLU A 273 19.31 -20.12 -1.88
N GLU A 274 19.28 -19.63 -3.12
CA GLU A 274 19.26 -18.20 -3.40
C GLU A 274 17.84 -17.65 -3.16
N LEU A 275 17.73 -16.71 -2.21
CA LEU A 275 16.49 -16.01 -1.90
C LEU A 275 16.22 -14.84 -2.88
N GLY A 276 17.29 -14.27 -3.43
CA GLY A 276 17.23 -13.16 -4.36
C GLY A 276 18.48 -12.29 -4.31
N SER A 277 18.46 -11.16 -5.01
CA SER A 277 19.57 -10.22 -5.04
C SER A 277 19.12 -8.77 -5.12
N VAL A 278 19.98 -7.85 -4.67
CA VAL A 278 19.82 -6.40 -4.80
C VAL A 278 20.97 -5.84 -5.62
N ALA A 279 20.68 -4.98 -6.60
CA ALA A 279 21.70 -4.33 -7.39
C ALA A 279 22.52 -3.35 -6.55
N ILE A 280 23.79 -3.27 -6.86
CA ILE A 280 24.71 -2.23 -6.39
C ILE A 280 24.85 -1.23 -7.54
N LEU A 281 24.60 0.04 -7.25
CA LEU A 281 24.66 1.12 -8.22
C LEU A 281 25.85 2.03 -7.95
N TYR A 282 26.31 2.72 -8.98
CA TYR A 282 27.26 3.82 -8.79
C TYR A 282 26.54 5.03 -8.16
N GLY A 283 27.07 5.51 -7.03
CA GLY A 283 26.53 6.65 -6.28
C GLY A 283 26.89 8.00 -6.90
N ALA A 284 27.95 8.07 -7.74
CA ALA A 284 28.42 9.28 -8.39
C ALA A 284 28.97 9.01 -9.80
N ASP A 285 28.99 10.07 -10.62
CA ASP A 285 29.66 10.02 -11.92
C ASP A 285 31.18 10.03 -11.77
N VAL A 286 31.89 9.23 -12.55
CA VAL A 286 33.35 9.29 -12.67
C VAL A 286 33.71 9.59 -14.12
N ALA A 287 34.19 10.80 -14.37
CA ALA A 287 34.65 11.19 -15.69
C ALA A 287 35.97 10.52 -16.06
N ARG A 288 36.16 10.26 -17.33
CA ARG A 288 37.46 9.75 -17.84
C ARG A 288 38.56 10.79 -17.65
N ALA A 289 39.70 10.34 -17.16
CA ALA A 289 40.91 11.19 -17.03
C ALA A 289 41.43 11.61 -18.41
N GLY A 290 41.73 12.89 -18.56
CA GLY A 290 42.38 13.41 -19.74
C GLY A 290 43.88 13.20 -19.68
N MET A 291 44.59 13.47 -20.80
CA MET A 291 46.03 13.31 -20.90
C MET A 291 46.81 14.10 -19.84
N TRP A 292 46.36 15.27 -19.47
CA TRP A 292 46.96 16.10 -18.42
C TRP A 292 46.72 15.57 -17.01
N ASP A 293 45.58 14.92 -16.76
CA ASP A 293 45.27 14.27 -15.48
C ASP A 293 46.21 13.08 -15.27
N LEU A 294 46.39 12.24 -16.30
CA LEU A 294 47.28 11.08 -16.28
C LEU A 294 48.77 11.50 -16.13
N PHE A 295 49.18 12.54 -16.84
CA PHE A 295 50.52 13.09 -16.71
C PHE A 295 50.78 13.61 -15.29
N GLY A 296 49.78 14.31 -14.69
CA GLY A 296 49.85 14.78 -13.30
C GLY A 296 49.99 13.65 -12.29
N CYS A 297 49.26 12.56 -12.45
CA CYS A 297 49.35 11.36 -11.60
C CYS A 297 50.73 10.70 -11.72
N THR A 298 51.24 10.52 -12.94
CA THR A 298 52.57 9.92 -13.19
C THR A 298 53.68 10.77 -12.57
N MET A 299 53.60 12.09 -12.70
CA MET A 299 54.56 13.02 -12.09
C MET A 299 54.51 13.00 -10.56
N LYS A 300 53.29 12.92 -9.96
CA LYS A 300 53.15 12.75 -8.52
C LYS A 300 53.80 11.45 -8.03
N GLN A 301 53.53 10.34 -8.68
CA GLN A 301 54.18 9.05 -8.35
C GLN A 301 55.69 9.11 -8.45
N TYR A 302 56.23 9.75 -9.49
CA TYR A 302 57.68 9.84 -9.73
C TYR A 302 58.39 10.76 -8.74
N PHE A 303 57.79 11.90 -8.35
CA PHE A 303 58.43 12.90 -7.46
C PHE A 303 58.09 12.74 -5.97
N LEU A 304 56.97 12.16 -5.61
CA LEU A 304 56.53 12.07 -4.21
C LEU A 304 56.64 10.67 -3.62
N GLY A 305 57.00 9.65 -4.42
CA GLY A 305 57.16 8.27 -3.98
C GLY A 305 55.92 7.78 -3.23
N THR A 306 55.06 6.97 -3.82
CA THR A 306 54.03 6.29 -3.04
C THR A 306 54.71 5.33 -2.08
N ALA A 307 54.45 5.57 -0.78
CA ALA A 307 54.60 4.53 0.24
C ALA A 307 53.48 3.53 0.10
#